data_65410cf85413f35c185ef8d6e078c6c1
#
_entry.id   65410cf85413f35c185ef8d6e078c6c1
#
_cell.length_a   1.000
_cell.length_b   1.000
_cell.length_c   1.000
_cell.angle_alpha   90.00
_cell.angle_beta   90.00
_cell.angle_gamma   90.00
#
_symmetry.space_group_name_H-M   'P 1'
#
loop_
_entity.id
_entity.type
_entity.pdbx_description
1 polymer ?
#
loop_
_entity_poly.entity_id
_entity_poly.type
_entity_poly.pdbx_seq_one_letter_code
_entity_poly.pdbx_strand_id
1 'polypeptide(L)'
;MLQPRSDRHRAAAGVVTALLLLLVGLSPLSQSSHAQGMTTLTFLGPDFDEWVAFVKVANQIGKPMGIQVKPDYLPWDDVFQKALIDSKSGVRTWDYVYVYNTWVPGLSAAKAILPINDFMTSPAATSAVQPNDFITLTTAGLELNGKLWAMPMLAAPYMMAYRTDLFANPIEKKAFQAKYGYPLALPQTYKQLMDVAQFFTRKAGEKLMGKTLDQDFYGVVLANKSGGFLFHRYEHILVAYGANLIYDPKTMQPTVNSPQGIAAAKYYVALHKYMEPGSESLTGGGAERIMASGRGAIAMDALDNMLSVLPVAKLSKVVGKINYALLPTQLASRPHANVGDANGLAIYALTQHRDAAFKLATAVLNTQGTKQVMKEYPALVPMRASVIHDPEVRTNYAPVFNAMSTFLNGKPYTVFIPPLKEWVQAQDIYEQAMSAAMSGQQSVEDALNGAQAKVVALFKRQGYIK
;
A
#
# COMPACT_ATOMS: atom_id res chain seq x y z
N MET A 1 -38.09 61.43 47.64
CA MET A 1 -38.27 62.88 47.72
C MET A 1 -38.32 63.37 46.28
N LEU A 2 -39.48 63.83 45.92
CA LEU A 2 -39.82 64.97 45.03
C LEU A 2 -39.57 64.85 43.53
N GLN A 3 -40.61 64.50 42.83
CA GLN A 3 -41.07 65.15 41.55
C GLN A 3 -41.20 66.67 41.78
N PRO A 4 -41.68 67.58 40.82
CA PRO A 4 -42.22 67.37 39.48
C PRO A 4 -42.03 68.56 38.47
N ARG A 5 -42.80 68.50 37.35
CA ARG A 5 -43.46 69.54 36.50
C ARG A 5 -42.72 70.08 35.29
N SER A 6 -43.31 69.93 34.14
CA SER A 6 -44.41 70.54 33.33
C SER A 6 -43.96 71.89 32.73
N ASP A 7 -44.15 72.24 31.50
CA ASP A 7 -45.37 72.51 30.72
C ASP A 7 -45.00 72.89 29.27
N ARG A 8 -45.78 72.46 28.29
CA ARG A 8 -46.62 73.16 27.30
C ARG A 8 -46.13 74.46 26.66
N HIS A 9 -46.09 74.54 25.33
CA HIS A 9 -47.01 75.27 24.46
C HIS A 9 -46.62 75.20 22.97
N ARG A 10 -47.53 74.67 22.14
CA ARG A 10 -48.36 75.30 21.07
C ARG A 10 -47.62 75.93 19.87
N ALA A 11 -47.73 75.25 18.74
CA ALA A 11 -48.45 75.59 17.49
C ALA A 11 -48.00 76.80 16.68
N ALA A 12 -47.62 76.54 15.44
CA ALA A 12 -48.12 77.39 14.30
C ALA A 12 -47.91 76.56 12.98
N ALA A 13 -48.95 76.54 12.19
CA ALA A 13 -49.02 75.88 10.89
C ALA A 13 -48.30 76.71 9.82
N GLY A 14 -47.73 76.09 8.84
CA GLY A 14 -47.25 76.71 7.62
C GLY A 14 -47.24 75.69 6.50
N VAL A 15 -48.20 75.80 5.59
CA VAL A 15 -48.32 75.05 4.34
C VAL A 15 -47.24 75.50 3.36
N VAL A 16 -46.39 74.62 2.83
CA VAL A 16 -45.70 74.82 1.55
C VAL A 16 -45.56 73.50 0.82
N THR A 17 -46.08 73.51 -0.30
CA THR A 17 -46.23 72.71 -1.51
C THR A 17 -45.15 71.60 -1.78
N ALA A 18 -45.68 70.45 -2.18
CA ALA A 18 -45.00 69.26 -2.65
C ALA A 18 -44.07 69.50 -3.85
N LEU A 19 -42.90 68.88 -3.79
CA LEU A 19 -42.14 68.43 -4.99
C LEU A 19 -41.75 67.01 -4.76
N LEU A 20 -42.40 66.05 -5.47
CA LEU A 20 -42.00 64.64 -5.53
C LEU A 20 -40.75 64.56 -6.36
N LEU A 21 -39.63 64.22 -5.73
CA LEU A 21 -38.47 63.65 -6.38
C LEU A 21 -38.45 62.16 -6.04
N LEU A 22 -38.75 61.31 -7.05
CA LEU A 22 -38.55 59.87 -7.04
C LEU A 22 -37.04 59.57 -6.98
N LEU A 23 -36.48 59.33 -5.83
CA LEU A 23 -35.20 58.66 -5.62
C LEU A 23 -35.47 57.17 -5.65
N VAL A 24 -35.21 56.55 -6.82
CA VAL A 24 -35.05 55.08 -6.93
C VAL A 24 -33.84 54.71 -6.09
N GLY A 25 -34.11 54.23 -4.89
CA GLY A 25 -33.08 53.65 -4.02
C GLY A 25 -32.52 52.36 -4.64
N LEU A 26 -31.37 52.46 -5.26
CA LEU A 26 -30.50 51.29 -5.50
C LEU A 26 -30.04 50.81 -4.12
N SER A 27 -30.78 49.87 -3.55
CA SER A 27 -30.28 49.05 -2.46
C SER A 27 -29.11 48.21 -3.04
N PRO A 28 -27.90 48.25 -2.46
CA PRO A 28 -26.90 47.30 -2.84
C PRO A 28 -27.44 45.92 -2.46
N LEU A 29 -27.63 45.06 -3.46
CA LEU A 29 -27.80 43.64 -3.24
C LEU A 29 -26.56 43.20 -2.44
N SER A 30 -26.69 43.12 -1.12
CA SER A 30 -25.76 42.40 -0.28
C SER A 30 -25.81 40.97 -0.78
N GLN A 31 -24.86 40.63 -1.67
CA GLN A 31 -24.47 39.25 -1.82
C GLN A 31 -23.98 38.81 -0.44
N SER A 32 -24.89 38.20 0.31
CA SER A 32 -24.48 37.36 1.44
C SER A 32 -23.61 36.27 0.86
N SER A 33 -22.30 36.50 0.86
CA SER A 33 -21.34 35.43 0.78
C SER A 33 -21.61 34.55 2.00
N HIS A 34 -22.45 33.54 1.82
CA HIS A 34 -22.48 32.43 2.73
C HIS A 34 -21.05 31.91 2.72
N ALA A 35 -20.32 32.16 3.77
CA ALA A 35 -19.12 31.41 4.06
C ALA A 35 -19.59 29.95 4.14
N GLN A 36 -19.54 29.25 3.02
CA GLN A 36 -19.81 27.82 2.98
C GLN A 36 -18.81 27.20 3.96
N GLY A 37 -19.33 26.71 5.10
CA GLY A 37 -18.53 26.04 6.10
C GLY A 37 -17.71 24.93 5.43
N MET A 38 -16.46 24.76 5.86
CA MET A 38 -15.56 23.73 5.33
C MET A 38 -16.18 22.34 5.55
N THR A 39 -16.39 21.57 4.48
CA THR A 39 -16.80 20.17 4.56
C THR A 39 -15.62 19.33 5.03
N THR A 40 -15.77 18.65 6.16
CA THR A 40 -14.74 17.75 6.69
C THR A 40 -15.05 16.32 6.25
N LEU A 41 -14.13 15.72 5.50
CA LEU A 41 -14.16 14.31 5.14
C LEU A 41 -13.24 13.53 6.07
N THR A 42 -13.67 12.36 6.52
CA THR A 42 -12.87 11.52 7.41
C THR A 42 -12.28 10.32 6.65
N PHE A 43 -10.97 10.12 6.77
CA PHE A 43 -10.23 9.03 6.15
C PHE A 43 -9.85 7.97 7.20
N LEU A 44 -10.33 6.74 7.03
CA LEU A 44 -9.91 5.56 7.78
C LEU A 44 -8.78 4.88 7.01
N GLY A 45 -7.59 4.79 7.59
CA GLY A 45 -6.44 4.16 6.95
C GLY A 45 -5.25 3.95 7.87
N PRO A 46 -4.16 3.36 7.35
CA PRO A 46 -2.92 3.22 8.10
C PRO A 46 -2.14 4.55 8.13
N ASP A 47 -1.26 4.69 9.11
CA ASP A 47 -0.33 5.81 9.28
C ASP A 47 0.93 5.70 8.38
N PHE A 48 0.81 5.02 7.25
CA PHE A 48 1.90 4.90 6.30
C PHE A 48 2.22 6.25 5.64
N ASP A 49 3.50 6.51 5.39
CA ASP A 49 4.00 7.78 4.89
C ASP A 49 3.30 8.26 3.60
N GLU A 50 2.97 7.33 2.69
CA GLU A 50 2.24 7.64 1.45
C GLU A 50 0.81 8.13 1.70
N TRP A 51 0.14 7.61 2.73
CA TRP A 51 -1.22 8.05 3.10
C TRP A 51 -1.21 9.33 3.90
N VAL A 52 -0.17 9.56 4.71
CA VAL A 52 0.07 10.86 5.34
C VAL A 52 0.32 11.93 4.27
N ALA A 53 1.11 11.63 3.24
CA ALA A 53 1.33 12.51 2.09
C ALA A 53 0.03 12.76 1.30
N PHE A 54 -0.78 11.71 1.07
CA PHE A 54 -2.10 11.83 0.45
C PHE A 54 -2.98 12.82 1.22
N VAL A 55 -3.13 12.67 2.53
CA VAL A 55 -3.97 13.55 3.37
C VAL A 55 -3.47 15.00 3.32
N LYS A 56 -2.15 15.20 3.36
CA LYS A 56 -1.54 16.54 3.23
C LYS A 56 -1.91 17.19 1.91
N VAL A 57 -1.75 16.50 0.79
CA VAL A 57 -2.09 16.99 -0.55
C VAL A 57 -3.59 17.17 -0.72
N ALA A 58 -4.41 16.25 -0.18
CA ALA A 58 -5.86 16.37 -0.18
C ALA A 58 -6.33 17.65 0.52
N ASN A 59 -5.70 18.03 1.63
CA ASN A 59 -6.00 19.28 2.31
C ASN A 59 -5.54 20.51 1.52
N GLN A 60 -4.41 20.46 0.80
CA GLN A 60 -3.96 21.55 -0.06
C GLN A 60 -4.92 21.77 -1.24
N ILE A 61 -5.31 20.68 -1.94
CA ILE A 61 -6.22 20.72 -3.09
C ILE A 61 -7.65 21.01 -2.65
N GLY A 62 -8.08 20.47 -1.51
CA GLY A 62 -9.44 20.62 -0.99
C GLY A 62 -9.75 22.02 -0.45
N LYS A 63 -8.76 22.74 0.08
CA LYS A 63 -8.95 24.06 0.69
C LYS A 63 -9.69 25.04 -0.22
N PRO A 64 -9.32 25.28 -1.49
CA PRO A 64 -10.06 26.15 -2.39
C PRO A 64 -11.43 25.57 -2.79
N MET A 65 -11.68 24.28 -2.57
CA MET A 65 -12.96 23.61 -2.83
C MET A 65 -13.89 23.64 -1.60
N GLY A 66 -13.47 24.24 -0.47
CA GLY A 66 -14.20 24.19 0.80
C GLY A 66 -14.21 22.82 1.45
N ILE A 67 -13.20 21.97 1.17
CA ILE A 67 -13.11 20.58 1.66
C ILE A 67 -11.80 20.39 2.41
N GLN A 68 -11.85 19.67 3.54
CA GLN A 68 -10.66 19.19 4.26
C GLN A 68 -10.81 17.71 4.59
N VAL A 69 -9.68 17.03 4.79
CA VAL A 69 -9.62 15.62 5.21
C VAL A 69 -9.03 15.52 6.61
N LYS A 70 -9.76 14.85 7.49
CA LYS A 70 -9.29 14.48 8.82
C LYS A 70 -8.98 12.97 8.81
N PRO A 71 -7.72 12.56 9.03
CA PRO A 71 -7.40 11.15 9.11
C PRO A 71 -7.78 10.56 10.47
N ASP A 72 -8.13 9.27 10.46
CA ASP A 72 -8.16 8.38 11.61
C ASP A 72 -7.26 7.19 11.29
N TYR A 73 -6.04 7.23 11.81
CA TYR A 73 -5.01 6.25 11.54
C TYR A 73 -5.08 5.09 12.53
N LEU A 74 -5.11 3.87 11.98
CA LEU A 74 -5.06 2.61 12.73
C LEU A 74 -3.88 1.77 12.25
N PRO A 75 -3.45 0.77 13.05
CA PRO A 75 -2.62 -0.30 12.52
C PRO A 75 -3.23 -0.90 11.26
N TRP A 76 -2.40 -1.23 10.27
CA TRP A 76 -2.87 -1.66 8.95
C TRP A 76 -3.84 -2.84 9.01
N ASP A 77 -3.54 -3.84 9.85
CA ASP A 77 -4.33 -5.04 10.09
C ASP A 77 -5.71 -4.74 10.72
N ASP A 78 -5.88 -3.61 11.43
CA ASP A 78 -7.14 -3.22 12.07
C ASP A 78 -8.10 -2.47 11.12
N VAL A 79 -7.58 -1.81 10.08
CA VAL A 79 -8.38 -0.98 9.15
C VAL A 79 -9.48 -1.78 8.48
N PHE A 80 -9.16 -2.98 7.97
CA PHE A 80 -10.14 -3.85 7.31
C PHE A 80 -11.27 -4.26 8.24
N GLN A 81 -10.92 -4.72 9.45
CA GLN A 81 -11.90 -5.16 10.44
C GLN A 81 -12.77 -4.00 10.91
N LYS A 82 -12.18 -2.84 11.13
CA LYS A 82 -12.90 -1.62 11.52
C LYS A 82 -13.92 -1.21 10.46
N ALA A 83 -13.52 -1.16 9.19
CA ALA A 83 -14.42 -0.83 8.08
C ALA A 83 -15.60 -1.82 7.97
N LEU A 84 -15.35 -3.14 8.15
CA LEU A 84 -16.38 -4.17 8.15
C LEU A 84 -17.37 -4.03 9.30
N ILE A 85 -16.86 -3.86 10.53
CA ILE A 85 -17.69 -3.77 11.74
C ILE A 85 -18.57 -2.52 11.66
N ASP A 86 -17.98 -1.39 11.32
CA ASP A 86 -18.68 -0.11 11.27
C ASP A 86 -19.76 -0.10 10.19
N SER A 87 -19.50 -0.68 9.01
CA SER A 87 -20.50 -0.77 7.95
C SER A 87 -21.71 -1.62 8.37
N LYS A 88 -21.48 -2.74 9.05
CA LYS A 88 -22.56 -3.61 9.56
C LYS A 88 -23.35 -2.97 10.70
N SER A 89 -22.71 -2.17 11.51
CA SER A 89 -23.31 -1.45 12.64
C SER A 89 -23.97 -0.13 12.25
N GLY A 90 -23.91 0.26 10.97
CA GLY A 90 -24.51 1.50 10.47
C GLY A 90 -23.75 2.77 10.88
N VAL A 91 -22.49 2.65 11.28
CA VAL A 91 -21.62 3.78 11.65
C VAL A 91 -21.31 4.61 10.41
N ARG A 92 -21.52 5.93 10.48
CA ARG A 92 -21.39 6.88 9.37
C ARG A 92 -20.23 7.87 9.56
N THR A 93 -19.18 7.45 10.25
CA THR A 93 -18.05 8.32 10.59
C THR A 93 -17.12 8.55 9.40
N TRP A 94 -17.02 7.56 8.52
CA TRP A 94 -16.03 7.57 7.44
C TRP A 94 -16.59 8.10 6.14
N ASP A 95 -15.74 8.78 5.36
CA ASP A 95 -15.99 9.14 3.97
C ASP A 95 -15.08 8.36 3.03
N TYR A 96 -13.86 8.12 3.48
CA TYR A 96 -12.85 7.32 2.77
C TYR A 96 -12.37 6.15 3.61
N VAL A 97 -12.04 5.08 2.92
CA VAL A 97 -11.37 3.91 3.48
C VAL A 97 -10.16 3.56 2.61
N TYR A 98 -9.00 3.39 3.24
CA TYR A 98 -7.88 2.70 2.61
C TYR A 98 -8.28 1.30 2.22
N VAL A 99 -7.90 0.87 1.00
CA VAL A 99 -8.17 -0.48 0.53
C VAL A 99 -6.90 -1.10 -0.04
N TYR A 100 -6.56 -2.25 0.49
CA TYR A 100 -5.62 -3.18 -0.10
C TYR A 100 -6.37 -4.12 -1.05
N ASN A 101 -5.75 -4.55 -2.15
CA ASN A 101 -6.43 -5.33 -3.20
C ASN A 101 -7.17 -6.57 -2.66
N THR A 102 -6.61 -7.28 -1.68
CA THR A 102 -7.25 -8.47 -1.07
C THR A 102 -8.50 -8.16 -0.27
N TRP A 103 -8.73 -6.90 0.10
CA TRP A 103 -9.87 -6.48 0.91
C TRP A 103 -11.12 -6.17 0.08
N VAL A 104 -10.93 -5.88 -1.21
CA VAL A 104 -12.04 -5.51 -2.12
C VAL A 104 -13.18 -6.53 -2.09
N PRO A 105 -12.95 -7.87 -2.19
CA PRO A 105 -14.05 -8.83 -2.16
C PRO A 105 -14.82 -8.82 -0.85
N GLY A 106 -14.13 -8.72 0.29
CA GLY A 106 -14.76 -8.69 1.62
C GLY A 106 -15.56 -7.42 1.86
N LEU A 107 -14.96 -6.26 1.57
CA LEU A 107 -15.60 -4.95 1.78
C LEU A 107 -16.78 -4.72 0.82
N SER A 108 -16.66 -5.14 -0.44
CA SER A 108 -17.76 -5.03 -1.42
C SER A 108 -18.92 -5.94 -1.06
N ALA A 109 -18.66 -7.20 -0.67
CA ALA A 109 -19.69 -8.14 -0.21
C ALA A 109 -20.43 -7.65 1.05
N ALA A 110 -19.71 -6.99 1.95
CA ALA A 110 -20.27 -6.34 3.14
C ALA A 110 -20.98 -5.02 2.84
N LYS A 111 -20.95 -4.55 1.59
CA LYS A 111 -21.46 -3.21 1.18
C LYS A 111 -20.83 -2.08 2.00
N ALA A 112 -19.55 -2.23 2.37
CA ALA A 112 -18.80 -1.23 3.14
C ALA A 112 -18.24 -0.12 2.25
N ILE A 113 -17.99 -0.39 0.97
CA ILE A 113 -17.45 0.55 -0.01
C ILE A 113 -18.34 0.62 -1.25
N LEU A 114 -18.23 1.73 -1.98
CA LEU A 114 -18.97 1.98 -3.23
C LEU A 114 -18.07 1.76 -4.44
N PRO A 115 -18.59 1.18 -5.54
CA PRO A 115 -17.82 1.14 -6.77
C PRO A 115 -17.67 2.55 -7.34
N ILE A 116 -16.47 2.86 -7.81
CA ILE A 116 -16.15 4.15 -8.45
C ILE A 116 -16.99 4.36 -9.72
N ASN A 117 -17.37 3.27 -10.38
CA ASN A 117 -18.25 3.30 -11.55
C ASN A 117 -19.61 3.99 -11.28
N ASP A 118 -20.13 3.86 -10.06
CA ASP A 118 -21.42 4.45 -9.70
C ASP A 118 -21.38 6.00 -9.65
N PHE A 119 -20.17 6.58 -9.67
CA PHE A 119 -19.95 8.04 -9.76
C PHE A 119 -19.67 8.52 -11.19
N MET A 120 -19.30 7.62 -12.12
CA MET A 120 -19.00 7.95 -13.53
C MET A 120 -20.29 8.06 -14.35
N THR A 121 -21.27 8.83 -13.87
CA THR A 121 -22.61 8.96 -14.46
C THR A 121 -22.69 9.96 -15.61
N SER A 122 -21.61 10.67 -15.90
CA SER A 122 -21.52 11.64 -17.00
C SER A 122 -20.14 11.60 -17.67
N PRO A 123 -19.99 12.10 -18.92
CA PRO A 123 -18.67 12.23 -19.56
C PRO A 123 -17.68 13.04 -18.73
N ALA A 124 -18.13 14.10 -18.05
CA ALA A 124 -17.29 14.92 -17.18
C ALA A 124 -16.79 14.14 -15.96
N ALA A 125 -17.64 13.37 -15.30
CA ALA A 125 -17.26 12.53 -14.17
C ALA A 125 -16.30 11.41 -14.58
N THR A 126 -16.54 10.77 -15.72
CA THR A 126 -15.64 9.76 -16.29
C THR A 126 -14.28 10.38 -16.65
N SER A 127 -14.29 11.57 -17.26
CA SER A 127 -13.06 12.32 -17.57
C SER A 127 -12.27 12.71 -16.31
N ALA A 128 -12.95 12.98 -15.19
CA ALA A 128 -12.30 13.26 -13.91
C ALA A 128 -11.57 12.04 -13.33
N VAL A 129 -12.11 10.83 -13.51
CA VAL A 129 -11.48 9.57 -13.08
C VAL A 129 -10.32 9.18 -14.01
N GLN A 130 -10.45 9.42 -15.31
CA GLN A 130 -9.49 8.99 -16.34
C GLN A 130 -9.17 7.47 -16.23
N PRO A 131 -10.15 6.57 -16.34
CA PRO A 131 -9.96 5.15 -16.07
C PRO A 131 -8.94 4.49 -17.00
N ASN A 132 -8.83 4.94 -18.26
CA ASN A 132 -7.88 4.42 -19.25
C ASN A 132 -6.43 4.86 -19.01
N ASP A 133 -6.18 5.79 -18.09
CA ASP A 133 -4.85 6.25 -17.73
C ASP A 133 -4.22 5.39 -16.61
N PHE A 134 -5.00 4.53 -15.95
CA PHE A 134 -4.44 3.57 -14.99
C PHE A 134 -3.71 2.43 -15.70
N ILE A 135 -2.59 1.99 -15.12
CA ILE A 135 -1.88 0.80 -15.62
C ILE A 135 -2.59 -0.46 -15.13
N THR A 136 -2.71 -1.46 -16.01
CA THR A 136 -3.47 -2.71 -15.73
C THR A 136 -2.95 -3.46 -14.51
N LEU A 137 -1.64 -3.40 -14.23
CA LEU A 137 -1.04 -4.02 -13.03
C LEU A 137 -1.72 -3.57 -11.73
N THR A 138 -2.30 -2.38 -11.73
CA THR A 138 -2.85 -1.72 -10.56
C THR A 138 -4.36 -1.83 -10.45
N THR A 139 -5.06 -1.84 -11.57
CA THR A 139 -6.52 -1.95 -11.56
C THR A 139 -6.97 -3.39 -11.34
N ALA A 140 -6.23 -4.38 -11.84
CA ALA A 140 -6.61 -5.79 -11.76
C ALA A 140 -6.88 -6.29 -10.33
N GLY A 141 -6.19 -5.74 -9.32
CA GLY A 141 -6.45 -6.06 -7.90
C GLY A 141 -7.59 -5.25 -7.27
N LEU A 142 -7.93 -4.08 -7.82
CA LEU A 142 -8.97 -3.18 -7.29
C LEU A 142 -10.30 -3.29 -8.04
N GLU A 143 -10.33 -4.12 -9.08
CA GLU A 143 -11.53 -4.44 -9.84
C GLU A 143 -12.15 -5.76 -9.38
N LEU A 144 -13.47 -5.76 -9.29
CA LEU A 144 -14.26 -6.96 -9.02
C LEU A 144 -15.56 -6.90 -9.81
N ASN A 145 -15.86 -7.98 -10.56
CA ASN A 145 -17.05 -8.10 -11.40
C ASN A 145 -17.23 -6.93 -12.39
N GLY A 146 -16.10 -6.49 -13.01
CA GLY A 146 -16.09 -5.41 -13.98
C GLY A 146 -16.30 -4.00 -13.39
N LYS A 147 -16.23 -3.86 -12.07
CA LYS A 147 -16.32 -2.57 -11.39
C LYS A 147 -15.03 -2.26 -10.63
N LEU A 148 -14.56 -1.03 -10.72
CA LEU A 148 -13.47 -0.48 -9.93
C LEU A 148 -14.02 -0.06 -8.55
N TRP A 149 -13.48 -0.62 -7.46
CA TRP A 149 -13.97 -0.41 -6.08
C TRP A 149 -13.16 0.59 -5.27
N ALA A 150 -11.99 0.95 -5.75
CA ALA A 150 -11.15 1.98 -5.16
C ALA A 150 -10.40 2.73 -6.25
N MET A 151 -10.16 4.03 -6.03
CA MET A 151 -9.28 4.82 -6.89
C MET A 151 -7.83 4.36 -6.65
N PRO A 152 -7.13 3.84 -7.66
CA PRO A 152 -5.76 3.39 -7.51
C PRO A 152 -4.84 4.54 -7.05
N MET A 153 -3.96 4.27 -6.08
CA MET A 153 -3.01 5.26 -5.57
C MET A 153 -1.56 4.83 -5.80
N LEU A 154 -1.19 3.61 -5.44
CA LEU A 154 0.16 3.11 -5.66
C LEU A 154 0.17 1.64 -6.08
N ALA A 155 1.21 1.24 -6.83
CA ALA A 155 1.57 -0.14 -7.08
C ALA A 155 2.77 -0.52 -6.21
N ALA A 156 2.84 -1.78 -5.83
CA ALA A 156 3.93 -2.28 -5.02
C ALA A 156 4.52 -3.57 -5.64
N PRO A 157 5.26 -3.48 -6.77
CA PRO A 157 5.94 -4.65 -7.31
C PRO A 157 7.01 -5.12 -6.34
N TYR A 158 7.07 -6.43 -6.09
CA TYR A 158 8.09 -7.01 -5.23
C TYR A 158 9.40 -7.21 -5.99
N MET A 159 10.49 -6.77 -5.38
CA MET A 159 11.83 -6.81 -5.96
C MET A 159 12.88 -7.19 -4.92
N MET A 160 14.11 -7.40 -5.35
CA MET A 160 15.28 -7.46 -4.48
C MET A 160 15.99 -6.12 -4.49
N ALA A 161 16.31 -5.58 -3.31
CA ALA A 161 17.37 -4.58 -3.15
C ALA A 161 18.65 -5.29 -2.70
N TYR A 162 19.79 -4.98 -3.28
CA TYR A 162 21.07 -5.62 -2.93
C TYR A 162 22.21 -4.63 -2.80
N ARG A 163 23.19 -4.97 -1.97
CA ARG A 163 24.40 -4.19 -1.69
C ARG A 163 25.44 -4.36 -2.80
N THR A 164 25.52 -3.39 -3.71
CA THR A 164 26.45 -3.41 -4.84
C THR A 164 27.91 -3.47 -4.40
N ASP A 165 28.28 -2.83 -3.31
CA ASP A 165 29.63 -2.85 -2.76
C ASP A 165 30.06 -4.22 -2.23
N LEU A 166 29.16 -5.00 -1.64
CA LEU A 166 29.43 -6.38 -1.21
C LEU A 166 29.65 -7.30 -2.41
N PHE A 167 28.76 -7.23 -3.41
CA PHE A 167 28.83 -8.06 -4.60
C PHE A 167 30.02 -7.69 -5.51
N ALA A 168 30.51 -6.46 -5.45
CA ALA A 168 31.70 -6.02 -6.20
C ALA A 168 33.03 -6.33 -5.48
N ASN A 169 33.01 -6.62 -4.17
CA ASN A 169 34.21 -6.73 -3.35
C ASN A 169 35.05 -7.94 -3.72
N PRO A 170 36.38 -7.77 -4.04
CA PRO A 170 37.23 -8.88 -4.50
C PRO A 170 37.48 -9.93 -3.41
N ILE A 171 37.51 -9.55 -2.12
CA ILE A 171 37.71 -10.50 -1.01
C ILE A 171 36.50 -11.43 -0.93
N GLU A 172 35.29 -10.86 -0.95
CA GLU A 172 34.04 -11.61 -0.87
C GLU A 172 33.83 -12.49 -2.11
N LYS A 173 34.13 -11.98 -3.31
CA LYS A 173 34.09 -12.78 -4.55
C LYS A 173 34.98 -14.01 -4.47
N LYS A 174 36.24 -13.85 -4.03
CA LYS A 174 37.20 -14.96 -3.89
C LYS A 174 36.71 -15.98 -2.85
N ALA A 175 36.24 -15.49 -1.70
CA ALA A 175 35.74 -16.33 -0.60
C ALA A 175 34.48 -17.11 -1.00
N PHE A 176 33.53 -16.46 -1.68
CA PHE A 176 32.31 -17.10 -2.18
C PHE A 176 32.63 -18.22 -3.18
N GLN A 177 33.46 -17.91 -4.18
CA GLN A 177 33.85 -18.90 -5.20
C GLN A 177 34.55 -20.09 -4.58
N ALA A 178 35.43 -19.88 -3.61
CA ALA A 178 36.08 -20.94 -2.87
C ALA A 178 35.10 -21.84 -2.10
N LYS A 179 34.04 -21.26 -1.55
CA LYS A 179 33.04 -21.98 -0.76
C LYS A 179 32.00 -22.71 -1.60
N TYR A 180 31.50 -22.08 -2.69
CA TYR A 180 30.37 -22.61 -3.46
C TYR A 180 30.74 -23.13 -4.86
N GLY A 181 31.96 -22.90 -5.33
CA GLY A 181 32.46 -23.41 -6.63
C GLY A 181 32.01 -22.57 -7.85
N TYR A 182 31.31 -21.45 -7.64
CA TYR A 182 30.89 -20.54 -8.72
C TYR A 182 31.05 -19.08 -8.30
N PRO A 183 31.10 -18.12 -9.25
CA PRO A 183 31.31 -16.70 -8.93
C PRO A 183 30.17 -16.08 -8.11
N LEU A 184 30.53 -15.18 -7.15
CA LEU A 184 29.58 -14.33 -6.48
C LEU A 184 28.93 -13.37 -7.49
N ALA A 185 27.64 -13.53 -7.73
CA ALA A 185 26.84 -12.70 -8.60
C ALA A 185 25.44 -12.51 -7.99
N LEU A 186 24.65 -11.62 -8.57
CA LEU A 186 23.25 -11.45 -8.21
C LEU A 186 22.52 -12.79 -8.40
N PRO A 187 21.79 -13.29 -7.37
CA PRO A 187 21.13 -14.59 -7.44
C PRO A 187 20.04 -14.61 -8.50
N GLN A 188 20.15 -15.52 -9.46
CA GLN A 188 19.15 -15.76 -10.51
C GLN A 188 18.16 -16.86 -10.13
N THR A 189 18.52 -17.71 -9.16
CA THR A 189 17.68 -18.80 -8.65
C THR A 189 17.53 -18.71 -7.13
N TYR A 190 16.45 -19.30 -6.61
CA TYR A 190 16.26 -19.39 -5.16
C TYR A 190 17.34 -20.20 -4.46
N LYS A 191 17.96 -21.19 -5.15
CA LYS A 191 19.15 -21.87 -4.63
C LYS A 191 20.32 -20.90 -4.45
N GLN A 192 20.61 -20.09 -5.46
CA GLN A 192 21.68 -19.09 -5.38
C GLN A 192 21.38 -18.02 -4.31
N LEU A 193 20.11 -17.61 -4.14
CA LEU A 193 19.71 -16.71 -3.05
C LEU A 193 20.02 -17.32 -1.68
N MET A 194 19.73 -18.61 -1.48
CA MET A 194 20.06 -19.31 -0.24
C MET A 194 21.57 -19.33 0.02
N ASP A 195 22.38 -19.65 -1.01
CA ASP A 195 23.84 -19.67 -0.91
C ASP A 195 24.40 -18.27 -0.56
N VAL A 196 23.86 -17.21 -1.18
CA VAL A 196 24.22 -15.81 -0.90
C VAL A 196 23.78 -15.41 0.52
N ALA A 197 22.56 -15.77 0.93
CA ALA A 197 22.04 -15.48 2.26
C ALA A 197 22.91 -16.11 3.34
N GLN A 198 23.23 -17.39 3.19
CA GLN A 198 24.14 -18.12 4.07
C GLN A 198 25.56 -17.51 4.06
N PHE A 199 26.07 -17.16 2.89
CA PHE A 199 27.42 -16.61 2.75
C PHE A 199 27.59 -15.29 3.46
N PHE A 200 26.65 -14.35 3.31
CA PHE A 200 26.77 -13.03 3.92
C PHE A 200 26.33 -12.97 5.37
N THR A 201 25.64 -13.97 5.91
CA THR A 201 25.33 -14.00 7.33
C THR A 201 26.61 -14.17 8.15
N ARG A 202 26.92 -13.19 9.02
CA ARG A 202 28.12 -13.11 9.84
C ARG A 202 27.78 -12.69 11.26
N LYS A 203 28.51 -13.21 12.21
CA LYS A 203 28.45 -12.77 13.61
C LYS A 203 29.37 -11.59 13.87
N ALA A 204 29.06 -10.82 14.92
CA ALA A 204 30.00 -9.84 15.46
C ALA A 204 31.36 -10.51 15.72
N GLY A 205 32.44 -9.80 15.40
CA GLY A 205 33.81 -10.33 15.45
C GLY A 205 34.28 -11.01 14.15
N GLU A 206 33.39 -11.47 13.27
CA GLU A 206 33.76 -11.98 11.95
C GLU A 206 34.12 -10.85 10.98
N LYS A 207 34.77 -11.21 9.88
CA LYS A 207 35.20 -10.23 8.84
C LYS A 207 34.20 -10.16 7.70
N LEU A 208 33.88 -8.93 7.28
CA LEU A 208 33.16 -8.61 6.05
C LEU A 208 33.96 -7.56 5.27
N MET A 209 34.27 -7.82 4.01
CA MET A 209 35.14 -6.97 3.18
C MET A 209 36.49 -6.67 3.84
N GLY A 210 37.04 -7.64 4.59
CA GLY A 210 38.30 -7.50 5.31
C GLY A 210 38.24 -6.73 6.64
N LYS A 211 37.09 -6.18 7.03
CA LYS A 211 36.86 -5.44 8.27
C LYS A 211 36.13 -6.30 9.28
N THR A 212 36.52 -6.22 10.54
CA THR A 212 35.81 -6.87 11.67
C THR A 212 34.46 -6.19 11.89
N LEU A 213 33.41 -6.97 12.04
CA LEU A 213 32.07 -6.50 12.33
C LEU A 213 31.88 -6.24 13.81
N ASP A 214 31.27 -5.10 14.15
CA ASP A 214 30.88 -4.75 15.51
C ASP A 214 29.53 -5.38 15.91
N GLN A 215 28.73 -5.77 14.95
CA GLN A 215 27.38 -6.33 15.11
C GLN A 215 27.15 -7.46 14.09
N ASP A 216 26.14 -8.29 14.38
CA ASP A 216 25.68 -9.32 13.46
C ASP A 216 25.24 -8.70 12.12
N PHE A 217 25.56 -9.40 11.04
CA PHE A 217 25.21 -9.03 9.68
C PHE A 217 24.38 -10.16 9.06
N TYR A 218 23.29 -9.80 8.37
CA TYR A 218 22.29 -10.74 7.85
C TYR A 218 22.35 -10.82 6.32
N GLY A 219 22.32 -12.04 5.81
CA GLY A 219 22.38 -12.29 4.37
C GLY A 219 21.12 -11.84 3.65
N VAL A 220 19.97 -11.96 4.31
CA VAL A 220 18.67 -11.46 3.80
C VAL A 220 17.89 -10.78 4.91
N VAL A 221 17.12 -9.75 4.57
CA VAL A 221 16.23 -9.05 5.49
C VAL A 221 14.81 -9.04 4.90
N LEU A 222 13.83 -9.48 5.71
CA LEU A 222 12.41 -9.53 5.37
C LEU A 222 11.56 -9.20 6.62
N ALA A 223 10.41 -8.60 6.39
CA ALA A 223 9.41 -8.38 7.42
C ALA A 223 8.50 -9.61 7.53
N ASN A 224 8.37 -10.17 8.74
CA ASN A 224 7.64 -11.43 8.97
C ASN A 224 6.53 -11.31 10.02
N LYS A 225 6.09 -10.09 10.37
CA LYS A 225 4.96 -9.92 11.27
C LYS A 225 3.71 -10.56 10.66
N SER A 226 2.99 -11.38 11.44
CA SER A 226 1.65 -11.87 11.06
C SER A 226 0.66 -10.70 10.94
N GLY A 227 -0.45 -10.92 10.24
CA GLY A 227 -1.43 -9.88 9.92
C GLY A 227 -1.24 -9.32 8.50
N GLY A 228 -0.68 -10.11 7.59
CA GLY A 228 -0.49 -9.83 6.17
C GLY A 228 0.97 -9.71 5.74
N PHE A 229 1.86 -9.18 6.56
CA PHE A 229 3.25 -8.95 6.16
C PHE A 229 4.01 -10.23 5.85
N LEU A 230 3.88 -11.28 6.65
CA LEU A 230 4.52 -12.57 6.40
C LEU A 230 4.05 -13.18 5.08
N PHE A 231 2.73 -13.21 4.84
CA PHE A 231 2.17 -13.81 3.63
C PHE A 231 2.62 -13.06 2.38
N HIS A 232 2.59 -11.74 2.39
CA HIS A 232 3.01 -10.92 1.24
C HIS A 232 4.48 -11.06 0.87
N ARG A 233 5.38 -11.46 1.78
CA ARG A 233 6.78 -11.77 1.46
C ARG A 233 6.95 -13.20 0.99
N TYR A 234 6.07 -14.09 1.44
CA TYR A 234 6.12 -15.51 1.13
C TYR A 234 5.40 -15.91 -0.16
N GLU A 235 4.30 -15.24 -0.52
CA GLU A 235 3.44 -15.60 -1.66
C GLU A 235 4.17 -15.63 -3.00
N HIS A 236 5.17 -14.76 -3.20
CA HIS A 236 6.01 -14.77 -4.41
C HIS A 236 6.80 -16.07 -4.54
N ILE A 237 7.29 -16.60 -3.41
CA ILE A 237 7.99 -17.88 -3.35
C ILE A 237 7.01 -19.02 -3.62
N LEU A 238 5.79 -18.96 -3.08
CA LEU A 238 4.74 -19.93 -3.42
C LEU A 238 4.53 -20.04 -4.93
N VAL A 239 4.31 -18.88 -5.57
CA VAL A 239 4.10 -18.82 -7.02
C VAL A 239 5.32 -19.30 -7.79
N ALA A 240 6.55 -18.93 -7.36
CA ALA A 240 7.79 -19.38 -7.97
C ALA A 240 7.95 -20.90 -7.93
N TYR A 241 7.53 -21.54 -6.84
CA TYR A 241 7.57 -23.01 -6.67
C TYR A 241 6.43 -23.75 -7.39
N GLY A 242 5.54 -23.03 -8.06
CA GLY A 242 4.44 -23.63 -8.82
C GLY A 242 3.16 -23.87 -8.03
N ALA A 243 3.11 -23.45 -6.76
CA ALA A 243 1.90 -23.54 -5.94
C ALA A 243 0.83 -22.51 -6.39
N ASN A 244 -0.42 -22.78 -6.06
CA ASN A 244 -1.42 -21.74 -5.92
C ASN A 244 -1.20 -21.01 -4.59
N LEU A 245 -1.84 -19.85 -4.41
CA LEU A 245 -1.65 -19.07 -3.18
C LEU A 245 -2.29 -19.79 -1.96
N ILE A 246 -3.61 -19.89 -1.92
CA ILE A 246 -4.34 -20.56 -0.84
C ILE A 246 -5.23 -21.67 -1.41
N TYR A 247 -5.83 -21.44 -2.57
CA TYR A 247 -6.76 -22.35 -3.22
C TYR A 247 -6.59 -22.33 -4.74
N ASP A 248 -7.10 -23.36 -5.41
CA ASP A 248 -7.21 -23.37 -6.87
C ASP A 248 -8.47 -22.59 -7.29
N PRO A 249 -8.32 -21.45 -7.99
CA PRO A 249 -9.47 -20.62 -8.36
C PRO A 249 -10.42 -21.25 -9.37
N LYS A 250 -10.03 -22.35 -10.04
CA LYS A 250 -10.88 -23.08 -10.99
C LYS A 250 -11.80 -24.07 -10.29
N THR A 251 -11.31 -24.69 -9.22
CA THR A 251 -12.01 -25.76 -8.50
C THR A 251 -12.50 -25.33 -7.13
N MET A 252 -12.07 -24.19 -6.64
CA MET A 252 -12.26 -23.70 -5.28
C MET A 252 -11.69 -24.63 -4.20
N GLN A 253 -10.86 -25.60 -4.57
CA GLN A 253 -10.23 -26.50 -3.60
C GLN A 253 -9.04 -25.81 -2.92
N PRO A 254 -8.98 -25.80 -1.58
CA PRO A 254 -7.78 -25.35 -0.85
C PRO A 254 -6.58 -26.22 -1.21
N THR A 255 -5.42 -25.57 -1.36
CA THR A 255 -4.16 -26.19 -1.83
C THR A 255 -2.97 -25.84 -0.94
N VAL A 256 -3.23 -25.47 0.31
CA VAL A 256 -2.20 -24.98 1.27
C VAL A 256 -1.08 -25.99 1.47
N ASN A 257 -1.44 -27.29 1.58
CA ASN A 257 -0.49 -28.39 1.78
C ASN A 257 -0.12 -29.12 0.50
N SER A 258 -0.26 -28.48 -0.68
CA SER A 258 0.23 -29.08 -1.92
C SER A 258 1.73 -29.38 -1.85
N PRO A 259 2.24 -30.37 -2.60
CA PRO A 259 3.69 -30.65 -2.63
C PRO A 259 4.54 -29.41 -2.92
N GLN A 260 4.07 -28.55 -3.83
CA GLN A 260 4.70 -27.28 -4.18
C GLN A 260 4.64 -26.27 -3.03
N GLY A 261 3.48 -26.18 -2.33
CA GLY A 261 3.30 -25.33 -1.15
C GLY A 261 4.23 -25.76 0.00
N ILE A 262 4.31 -27.05 0.28
CA ILE A 262 5.23 -27.61 1.29
C ILE A 262 6.70 -27.32 0.92
N ALA A 263 7.09 -27.49 -0.35
CA ALA A 263 8.44 -27.19 -0.80
C ALA A 263 8.80 -25.72 -0.66
N ALA A 264 7.89 -24.81 -1.02
CA ALA A 264 8.05 -23.37 -0.84
C ALA A 264 8.19 -22.99 0.64
N ALA A 265 7.36 -23.57 1.51
CA ALA A 265 7.39 -23.31 2.95
C ALA A 265 8.69 -23.80 3.59
N LYS A 266 9.16 -25.00 3.23
CA LYS A 266 10.48 -25.52 3.67
C LYS A 266 11.62 -24.58 3.27
N TYR A 267 11.58 -24.08 2.05
CA TYR A 267 12.56 -23.11 1.58
C TYR A 267 12.52 -21.83 2.42
N TYR A 268 11.33 -21.27 2.67
CA TYR A 268 11.19 -20.04 3.44
C TYR A 268 11.65 -20.17 4.89
N VAL A 269 11.26 -21.28 5.55
CA VAL A 269 11.72 -21.61 6.91
C VAL A 269 13.24 -21.79 6.97
N ALA A 270 13.86 -22.38 5.93
CA ALA A 270 15.31 -22.50 5.84
C ALA A 270 15.98 -21.13 5.62
N LEU A 271 15.38 -20.26 4.81
CA LEU A 271 15.87 -18.90 4.54
C LEU A 271 15.78 -18.00 5.80
N HIS A 272 14.77 -18.21 6.62
CA HIS A 272 14.55 -17.47 7.88
C HIS A 272 15.75 -17.52 8.83
N LYS A 273 16.54 -18.58 8.81
CA LYS A 273 17.77 -18.72 9.62
C LYS A 273 18.85 -17.66 9.30
N TYR A 274 18.76 -16.99 8.16
CA TYR A 274 19.70 -15.97 7.69
C TYR A 274 19.14 -14.56 7.78
N MET A 275 17.97 -14.39 8.43
CA MET A 275 17.34 -13.13 8.74
C MET A 275 17.72 -12.66 10.15
N GLU A 276 17.42 -11.40 10.46
CA GLU A 276 17.59 -10.89 11.83
C GLU A 276 16.64 -11.61 12.78
N PRO A 277 17.13 -12.06 13.96
CA PRO A 277 16.26 -12.56 15.01
C PRO A 277 15.20 -11.52 15.40
N GLY A 278 13.96 -11.95 15.54
CA GLY A 278 12.82 -11.04 15.80
C GLY A 278 12.21 -10.42 14.53
N SER A 279 12.59 -10.90 13.34
CA SER A 279 11.96 -10.48 12.06
C SER A 279 10.43 -10.68 12.08
N GLU A 280 9.92 -11.56 12.94
CA GLU A 280 8.48 -11.81 13.17
C GLU A 280 7.75 -10.62 13.80
N SER A 281 8.47 -9.62 14.30
CA SER A 281 7.90 -8.36 14.79
C SER A 281 7.95 -7.22 13.76
N LEU A 282 8.67 -7.43 12.64
CA LEU A 282 8.92 -6.39 11.65
C LEU A 282 7.75 -6.27 10.66
N THR A 283 7.40 -5.03 10.38
CA THR A 283 6.47 -4.61 9.32
C THR A 283 7.21 -4.09 8.09
N GLY A 284 6.51 -3.66 7.05
CA GLY A 284 7.10 -2.94 5.91
C GLY A 284 7.88 -1.71 6.39
N GLY A 285 9.03 -1.47 5.81
CA GLY A 285 9.98 -0.44 6.23
C GLY A 285 10.87 -0.85 7.44
N GLY A 286 10.45 -1.81 8.26
CA GLY A 286 11.23 -2.29 9.41
C GLY A 286 12.46 -3.11 9.00
N ALA A 287 12.28 -4.05 8.08
CA ALA A 287 13.38 -4.85 7.53
C ALA A 287 14.36 -3.98 6.73
N GLU A 288 13.87 -3.02 5.97
CA GLU A 288 14.68 -2.08 5.19
C GLU A 288 15.58 -1.22 6.10
N ARG A 289 15.13 -0.87 7.30
CA ARG A 289 15.95 -0.15 8.28
C ARG A 289 17.17 -0.95 8.75
N ILE A 290 17.08 -2.29 8.80
CA ILE A 290 18.22 -3.16 9.10
C ILE A 290 19.26 -3.05 7.99
N MET A 291 18.82 -3.15 6.73
CA MET A 291 19.71 -2.96 5.57
C MET A 291 20.27 -1.53 5.52
N ALA A 292 19.43 -0.53 5.77
CA ALA A 292 19.80 0.87 5.82
C ALA A 292 20.85 1.17 6.91
N SER A 293 20.80 0.46 8.04
CA SER A 293 21.84 0.55 9.09
C SER A 293 23.19 -0.04 8.67
N GLY A 294 23.25 -0.74 7.53
CA GLY A 294 24.44 -1.39 7.00
C GLY A 294 24.56 -2.88 7.37
N ARG A 295 23.53 -3.50 7.96
CA ARG A 295 23.57 -4.86 8.49
C ARG A 295 22.88 -5.92 7.62
N GLY A 296 22.47 -5.60 6.40
CA GLY A 296 21.83 -6.54 5.47
C GLY A 296 22.49 -6.55 4.09
N ALA A 297 22.55 -7.73 3.45
CA ALA A 297 23.10 -7.89 2.09
C ALA A 297 22.02 -7.77 1.02
N ILE A 298 20.87 -8.41 1.21
CA ILE A 298 19.70 -8.40 0.31
C ILE A 298 18.44 -8.11 1.12
N ALA A 299 17.58 -7.24 0.62
CA ALA A 299 16.19 -7.11 1.05
C ALA A 299 15.27 -7.59 -0.08
N MET A 300 14.15 -8.24 0.26
CA MET A 300 13.08 -8.56 -0.68
C MET A 300 11.79 -8.00 -0.12
N ASP A 301 11.23 -7.00 -0.79
CA ASP A 301 9.99 -6.34 -0.35
C ASP A 301 9.30 -5.62 -1.52
N ALA A 302 8.17 -5.04 -1.23
CA ALA A 302 7.51 -4.07 -2.08
C ALA A 302 8.45 -2.89 -2.37
N LEU A 303 8.47 -2.45 -3.61
CA LEU A 303 9.46 -1.47 -4.08
C LEU A 303 9.37 -0.14 -3.34
N ASP A 304 8.16 0.33 -3.04
CA ASP A 304 7.90 1.56 -2.30
C ASP A 304 8.50 1.52 -0.88
N ASN A 305 8.33 0.41 -0.14
CA ASN A 305 8.96 0.21 1.17
C ASN A 305 10.48 0.38 1.10
N MET A 306 11.11 -0.26 0.11
CA MET A 306 12.56 -0.17 -0.08
C MET A 306 13.00 1.24 -0.46
N LEU A 307 12.26 1.92 -1.33
CA LEU A 307 12.55 3.28 -1.80
C LEU A 307 12.30 4.35 -0.73
N SER A 308 11.41 4.11 0.22
CA SER A 308 11.15 5.06 1.32
C SER A 308 12.29 5.13 2.34
N VAL A 309 13.14 4.11 2.39
CA VAL A 309 14.21 4.01 3.40
C VAL A 309 15.61 4.00 2.79
N LEU A 310 15.88 3.10 1.82
CA LEU A 310 17.25 2.79 1.38
C LEU A 310 17.99 3.94 0.68
N PRO A 311 17.35 4.76 -0.19
CA PRO A 311 18.02 5.90 -0.82
C PRO A 311 17.98 7.18 0.02
N VAL A 312 17.32 7.18 1.17
CA VAL A 312 17.08 8.38 1.99
C VAL A 312 18.27 8.63 2.91
N ALA A 313 19.06 9.67 2.64
CA ALA A 313 20.33 9.96 3.35
C ALA A 313 20.17 10.10 4.88
N LYS A 314 19.03 10.60 5.36
CA LYS A 314 18.75 10.72 6.81
C LYS A 314 18.46 9.38 7.49
N LEU A 315 18.07 8.35 6.73
CA LEU A 315 17.66 7.06 7.24
C LEU A 315 18.67 5.95 6.94
N SER A 316 19.56 6.14 5.94
CA SER A 316 20.37 5.06 5.38
C SER A 316 21.86 5.38 5.35
N LYS A 317 22.66 4.47 5.90
CA LYS A 317 24.13 4.46 5.80
C LYS A 317 24.66 3.82 4.50
N VAL A 318 23.74 3.30 3.68
CA VAL A 318 24.08 2.57 2.44
C VAL A 318 23.62 3.28 1.18
N VAL A 319 23.31 4.57 1.26
CA VAL A 319 22.99 5.39 0.09
C VAL A 319 24.09 5.30 -0.97
N GLY A 320 23.70 5.12 -2.23
CA GLY A 320 24.62 4.94 -3.35
C GLY A 320 25.26 3.53 -3.44
N LYS A 321 24.95 2.62 -2.49
CA LYS A 321 25.45 1.23 -2.47
C LYS A 321 24.34 0.21 -2.73
N ILE A 322 23.16 0.65 -3.11
CA ILE A 322 21.99 -0.20 -3.35
C ILE A 322 21.65 -0.16 -4.84
N ASN A 323 21.29 -1.30 -5.38
CA ASN A 323 20.57 -1.40 -6.64
C ASN A 323 19.42 -2.39 -6.51
N TYR A 324 18.50 -2.37 -7.48
CA TYR A 324 17.28 -3.18 -7.47
C TYR A 324 17.31 -4.21 -8.59
N ALA A 325 16.73 -5.38 -8.33
CA ALA A 325 16.67 -6.49 -9.25
C ALA A 325 15.37 -7.27 -9.08
N LEU A 326 15.03 -8.07 -10.10
CA LEU A 326 13.89 -8.98 -10.04
C LEU A 326 14.12 -10.07 -8.98
N LEU A 327 13.02 -10.64 -8.47
CA LEU A 327 13.07 -11.82 -7.63
C LEU A 327 13.70 -12.99 -8.39
N PRO A 328 14.33 -13.97 -7.71
CA PRO A 328 14.91 -15.14 -8.36
C PRO A 328 13.86 -16.00 -9.08
N THR A 329 14.29 -16.83 -9.99
CA THR A 329 13.46 -17.84 -10.69
C THR A 329 13.64 -19.21 -10.06
N GLN A 330 12.55 -19.93 -9.79
CA GLN A 330 12.54 -21.34 -9.38
C GLN A 330 12.16 -22.24 -10.55
N LEU A 331 11.09 -21.89 -11.25
CA LEU A 331 10.61 -22.61 -12.43
C LEU A 331 10.77 -21.74 -13.68
N ALA A 332 11.36 -22.30 -14.74
CA ALA A 332 11.55 -21.59 -16.01
C ALA A 332 10.21 -21.09 -16.61
N SER A 333 9.10 -21.80 -16.35
CA SER A 333 7.75 -21.41 -16.77
C SER A 333 7.16 -20.25 -15.97
N ARG A 334 7.78 -19.85 -14.84
CA ARG A 334 7.37 -18.76 -13.97
C ARG A 334 8.57 -17.87 -13.61
N PRO A 335 9.20 -17.24 -14.62
CA PRO A 335 10.40 -16.43 -14.40
C PRO A 335 10.07 -15.25 -13.50
N HIS A 336 10.91 -15.01 -12.49
CA HIS A 336 10.82 -13.87 -11.59
C HIS A 336 9.40 -13.71 -10.98
N ALA A 337 8.81 -14.84 -10.55
CA ALA A 337 7.41 -14.89 -10.10
C ALA A 337 7.07 -13.75 -9.12
N ASN A 338 5.94 -13.10 -9.38
CA ASN A 338 5.45 -11.95 -8.63
C ASN A 338 3.94 -12.06 -8.39
N VAL A 339 3.46 -11.42 -7.33
CA VAL A 339 2.03 -11.27 -7.06
C VAL A 339 1.69 -9.79 -7.18
N GLY A 340 0.68 -9.46 -7.95
CA GLY A 340 0.27 -8.07 -8.16
C GLY A 340 -0.30 -7.48 -6.87
N ASP A 341 0.24 -6.34 -6.49
CA ASP A 341 -0.12 -5.58 -5.31
C ASP A 341 -0.58 -4.19 -5.72
N ALA A 342 -1.71 -3.74 -5.17
CA ALA A 342 -2.29 -2.44 -5.44
C ALA A 342 -3.02 -1.91 -4.20
N ASN A 343 -2.81 -0.63 -3.92
CA ASN A 343 -3.46 0.11 -2.87
C ASN A 343 -4.33 1.22 -3.45
N GLY A 344 -5.48 1.45 -2.86
CA GLY A 344 -6.43 2.44 -3.35
C GLY A 344 -7.24 3.14 -2.27
N LEU A 345 -7.87 4.22 -2.69
CA LEU A 345 -8.81 5.01 -1.90
C LEU A 345 -10.23 4.63 -2.28
N ALA A 346 -10.97 4.00 -1.38
CA ALA A 346 -12.39 3.70 -1.57
C ALA A 346 -13.27 4.79 -0.94
N ILE A 347 -14.45 4.98 -1.51
CA ILE A 347 -15.52 5.80 -0.92
C ILE A 347 -16.36 4.89 -0.02
N TYR A 348 -16.49 5.27 1.24
CA TYR A 348 -17.26 4.50 2.21
C TYR A 348 -18.76 4.54 1.87
N ALA A 349 -19.42 3.39 1.96
CA ALA A 349 -20.80 3.28 1.49
C ALA A 349 -21.81 4.10 2.27
N LEU A 350 -21.55 4.33 3.56
CA LEU A 350 -22.43 5.08 4.46
C LEU A 350 -22.05 6.56 4.59
N THR A 351 -21.10 7.06 3.78
CA THR A 351 -20.75 8.49 3.75
C THR A 351 -21.95 9.38 3.47
N GLN A 352 -22.02 10.52 4.15
CA GLN A 352 -23.00 11.57 3.90
C GLN A 352 -22.51 12.63 2.90
N HIS A 353 -21.24 12.54 2.46
CA HIS A 353 -20.55 13.53 1.62
C HIS A 353 -20.11 12.97 0.27
N ARG A 354 -20.94 12.12 -0.36
CA ARG A 354 -20.57 11.34 -1.57
C ARG A 354 -19.94 12.18 -2.68
N ASP A 355 -20.56 13.31 -3.02
CA ASP A 355 -20.09 14.18 -4.11
C ASP A 355 -18.77 14.89 -3.76
N ALA A 356 -18.66 15.37 -2.52
CA ALA A 356 -17.42 16.01 -2.03
C ALA A 356 -16.27 15.00 -1.99
N ALA A 357 -16.55 13.78 -1.52
CA ALA A 357 -15.56 12.69 -1.49
C ALA A 357 -15.10 12.32 -2.91
N PHE A 358 -16.02 12.08 -3.83
CA PHE A 358 -15.66 11.77 -5.21
C PHE A 358 -14.86 12.90 -5.88
N LYS A 359 -15.33 14.15 -5.73
CA LYS A 359 -14.68 15.32 -6.31
C LYS A 359 -13.25 15.51 -5.80
N LEU A 360 -13.02 15.35 -4.50
CA LEU A 360 -11.67 15.48 -3.93
C LEU A 360 -10.78 14.31 -4.31
N ALA A 361 -11.28 13.07 -4.25
CA ALA A 361 -10.52 11.89 -4.64
C ALA A 361 -10.00 11.99 -6.08
N THR A 362 -10.87 12.38 -7.03
CA THR A 362 -10.48 12.57 -8.42
C THR A 362 -9.49 13.71 -8.61
N ALA A 363 -9.59 14.79 -7.85
CA ALA A 363 -8.65 15.91 -7.93
C ALA A 363 -7.26 15.55 -7.38
N VAL A 364 -7.17 14.73 -6.32
CA VAL A 364 -5.89 14.30 -5.72
C VAL A 364 -5.25 13.17 -6.51
N LEU A 365 -6.05 12.25 -7.04
CA LEU A 365 -5.56 11.06 -7.74
C LEU A 365 -5.57 11.19 -9.28
N ASN A 366 -5.76 12.38 -9.84
CA ASN A 366 -5.46 12.67 -11.24
C ASN A 366 -3.94 12.84 -11.46
N THR A 367 -3.53 13.07 -12.70
CA THR A 367 -2.12 13.26 -13.07
C THR A 367 -1.41 14.32 -12.24
N GLN A 368 -2.03 15.50 -12.07
CA GLN A 368 -1.41 16.62 -11.34
C GLN A 368 -1.39 16.39 -9.82
N GLY A 369 -2.49 15.88 -9.26
CA GLY A 369 -2.56 15.52 -7.85
C GLY A 369 -1.57 14.41 -7.49
N THR A 370 -1.46 13.37 -8.32
CA THR A 370 -0.46 12.29 -8.13
C THR A 370 0.97 12.86 -8.12
N LYS A 371 1.30 13.79 -9.02
CA LYS A 371 2.61 14.48 -8.99
C LYS A 371 2.83 15.26 -7.69
N GLN A 372 1.78 15.85 -7.12
CA GLN A 372 1.89 16.53 -5.82
C GLN A 372 2.11 15.53 -4.68
N VAL A 373 1.43 14.38 -4.70
CA VAL A 373 1.69 13.31 -3.72
C VAL A 373 3.12 12.81 -3.83
N MET A 374 3.67 12.62 -5.04
CA MET A 374 5.08 12.24 -5.24
C MET A 374 6.08 13.26 -4.68
N LYS A 375 5.74 14.56 -4.65
CA LYS A 375 6.61 15.58 -4.02
C LYS A 375 6.68 15.40 -2.50
N GLU A 376 5.59 14.98 -1.88
CA GLU A 376 5.52 14.72 -0.44
C GLU A 376 6.04 13.32 -0.08
N TYR A 377 5.85 12.34 -0.95
CA TYR A 377 6.32 10.97 -0.80
C TYR A 377 7.06 10.50 -2.08
N PRO A 378 8.37 10.76 -2.17
CA PRO A 378 9.18 10.47 -3.36
C PRO A 378 9.31 8.98 -3.72
N ALA A 379 8.94 8.08 -2.80
CA ALA A 379 8.94 6.64 -3.01
C ALA A 379 7.67 6.13 -3.73
N LEU A 380 6.68 6.99 -3.96
CA LEU A 380 5.43 6.60 -4.61
C LEU A 380 5.70 5.98 -5.99
N VAL A 381 5.25 4.76 -6.17
CA VAL A 381 5.20 4.09 -7.48
C VAL A 381 3.86 4.44 -8.12
N PRO A 382 3.83 5.35 -9.11
CA PRO A 382 2.58 5.90 -9.61
C PRO A 382 1.79 4.89 -10.44
N MET A 383 0.46 5.02 -10.39
CA MET A 383 -0.51 4.12 -11.01
C MET A 383 -1.00 4.61 -12.39
N ARG A 384 -0.54 5.79 -12.84
CA ARG A 384 -1.01 6.44 -14.06
C ARG A 384 0.06 6.45 -15.13
N ALA A 385 -0.33 6.03 -16.35
CA ALA A 385 0.54 6.07 -17.53
C ALA A 385 1.04 7.50 -17.82
N SER A 386 0.16 8.50 -17.69
CA SER A 386 0.51 9.92 -17.86
C SER A 386 1.59 10.42 -16.90
N VAL A 387 1.66 9.87 -15.68
CA VAL A 387 2.71 10.19 -14.71
C VAL A 387 3.99 9.40 -15.00
N ILE A 388 3.85 8.11 -15.33
CA ILE A 388 4.97 7.21 -15.64
C ILE A 388 5.75 7.69 -16.87
N HIS A 389 5.07 8.26 -17.86
CA HIS A 389 5.71 8.73 -19.10
C HIS A 389 6.10 10.22 -19.06
N ASP A 390 5.86 10.92 -17.97
CA ASP A 390 6.24 12.33 -17.83
C ASP A 390 7.77 12.48 -17.68
N PRO A 391 8.45 13.23 -18.60
CA PRO A 391 9.91 13.35 -18.58
C PRO A 391 10.45 14.03 -17.31
N GLU A 392 9.75 15.03 -16.78
CA GLU A 392 10.15 15.73 -15.55
C GLU A 392 10.07 14.80 -14.35
N VAL A 393 8.95 14.04 -14.23
CA VAL A 393 8.77 13.07 -13.16
C VAL A 393 9.84 11.99 -13.23
N ARG A 394 10.11 11.45 -14.41
CA ARG A 394 11.16 10.43 -14.59
C ARG A 394 12.56 10.91 -14.19
N THR A 395 12.87 12.17 -14.46
CA THR A 395 14.15 12.78 -14.07
C THR A 395 14.23 13.00 -12.57
N ASN A 396 13.19 13.60 -11.99
CA ASN A 396 13.16 13.97 -10.57
C ASN A 396 13.07 12.76 -9.62
N TYR A 397 12.49 11.65 -10.09
CA TYR A 397 12.29 10.41 -9.31
C TYR A 397 13.01 9.21 -9.94
N ALA A 398 14.18 9.43 -10.51
CA ALA A 398 14.96 8.41 -11.23
C ALA A 398 15.12 7.07 -10.48
N PRO A 399 15.35 6.99 -9.15
CA PRO A 399 15.40 5.70 -8.45
C PRO A 399 14.13 4.86 -8.62
N VAL A 400 12.94 5.46 -8.53
CA VAL A 400 11.66 4.78 -8.75
C VAL A 400 11.57 4.24 -10.17
N PHE A 401 11.86 5.09 -11.16
CA PHE A 401 11.71 4.74 -12.57
C PHE A 401 12.76 3.75 -13.08
N ASN A 402 13.99 3.81 -12.54
CA ASN A 402 15.03 2.83 -12.85
C ASN A 402 14.65 1.44 -12.33
N ALA A 403 14.15 1.34 -11.09
CA ALA A 403 13.65 0.09 -10.53
C ALA A 403 12.42 -0.43 -11.30
N MET A 404 11.45 0.45 -11.60
CA MET A 404 10.27 0.09 -12.40
C MET A 404 10.64 -0.35 -13.81
N SER A 405 11.62 0.29 -14.46
CA SER A 405 12.12 -0.14 -15.77
C SER A 405 12.73 -1.54 -15.70
N THR A 406 13.49 -1.84 -14.64
CA THR A 406 14.03 -3.18 -14.41
C THR A 406 12.89 -4.21 -14.27
N PHE A 407 11.84 -3.88 -13.51
CA PHE A 407 10.67 -4.75 -13.35
C PHE A 407 9.95 -4.99 -14.67
N LEU A 408 9.58 -3.94 -15.38
CA LEU A 408 8.79 -4.02 -16.61
C LEU A 408 9.56 -4.71 -17.75
N ASN A 409 10.86 -4.40 -17.92
CA ASN A 409 11.70 -5.00 -18.95
C ASN A 409 11.98 -6.48 -18.69
N GLY A 410 12.02 -6.90 -17.43
CA GLY A 410 12.24 -8.27 -17.02
C GLY A 410 11.02 -9.17 -17.22
N LYS A 411 9.84 -8.61 -17.49
CA LYS A 411 8.59 -9.35 -17.76
C LYS A 411 8.34 -10.47 -16.75
N PRO A 412 8.25 -10.16 -15.44
CA PRO A 412 8.05 -11.18 -14.43
C PRO A 412 6.72 -11.92 -14.64
N TYR A 413 6.70 -13.21 -14.36
CA TYR A 413 5.45 -13.95 -14.29
C TYR A 413 4.61 -13.42 -13.13
N THR A 414 3.59 -12.62 -13.44
CA THR A 414 2.74 -11.97 -12.43
C THR A 414 1.38 -12.65 -12.36
N VAL A 415 0.97 -13.00 -11.15
CA VAL A 415 -0.38 -13.45 -10.83
C VAL A 415 -1.08 -12.40 -9.97
N PHE A 416 -2.40 -12.38 -10.01
CA PHE A 416 -3.21 -11.58 -9.09
C PHE A 416 -3.89 -12.50 -8.08
N ILE A 417 -4.10 -11.97 -6.88
CA ILE A 417 -4.79 -12.70 -5.83
C ILE A 417 -6.24 -12.93 -6.30
N PRO A 418 -6.70 -14.20 -6.35
CA PRO A 418 -8.06 -14.48 -6.78
C PRO A 418 -9.08 -13.89 -5.81
N PRO A 419 -10.20 -13.32 -6.30
CA PRO A 419 -11.18 -12.66 -5.45
C PRO A 419 -11.88 -13.69 -4.53
N LEU A 420 -11.74 -13.50 -3.24
CA LEU A 420 -12.37 -14.30 -2.19
C LEU A 420 -12.75 -13.40 -1.02
N LYS A 421 -14.03 -13.37 -0.63
CA LYS A 421 -14.51 -12.49 0.46
C LYS A 421 -13.88 -12.85 1.83
N GLU A 422 -13.49 -14.11 2.02
CA GLU A 422 -12.81 -14.62 3.22
C GLU A 422 -11.28 -14.67 3.08
N TRP A 423 -10.71 -13.96 2.10
CA TRP A 423 -9.26 -13.99 1.86
C TRP A 423 -8.46 -13.71 3.12
N VAL A 424 -8.76 -12.61 3.80
CA VAL A 424 -8.03 -12.21 5.03
C VAL A 424 -8.07 -13.34 6.06
N GLN A 425 -9.23 -13.95 6.27
CA GLN A 425 -9.37 -15.07 7.24
C GLN A 425 -8.57 -16.31 6.80
N ALA A 426 -8.57 -16.64 5.52
CA ALA A 426 -7.81 -17.78 4.99
C ALA A 426 -6.30 -17.52 5.05
N GLN A 427 -5.88 -16.28 4.78
CA GLN A 427 -4.51 -15.81 4.91
C GLN A 427 -4.02 -15.91 6.36
N ASP A 428 -4.82 -15.46 7.33
CA ASP A 428 -4.47 -15.54 8.76
C ASP A 428 -4.24 -16.99 9.21
N ILE A 429 -5.08 -17.94 8.73
CA ILE A 429 -4.88 -19.36 8.99
C ILE A 429 -3.52 -19.83 8.45
N TYR A 430 -3.14 -19.39 7.25
CA TYR A 430 -1.89 -19.75 6.63
C TYR A 430 -0.69 -19.16 7.39
N GLU A 431 -0.75 -17.88 7.75
CA GLU A 431 0.31 -17.18 8.49
C GLU A 431 0.56 -17.78 9.87
N GLN A 432 -0.48 -18.17 10.59
CA GLN A 432 -0.35 -18.87 11.87
C GLN A 432 0.43 -20.19 11.71
N ALA A 433 0.15 -20.95 10.66
CA ALA A 433 0.88 -22.17 10.36
C ALA A 433 2.34 -21.92 10.01
N MET A 434 2.62 -20.90 9.19
CA MET A 434 3.98 -20.51 8.83
C MET A 434 4.76 -20.02 10.05
N SER A 435 4.15 -19.22 10.92
CA SER A 435 4.77 -18.76 12.17
C SER A 435 5.12 -19.91 13.10
N ALA A 436 4.23 -20.91 13.24
CA ALA A 436 4.50 -22.12 14.02
C ALA A 436 5.66 -22.96 13.42
N ALA A 437 5.74 -23.03 12.10
CA ALA A 437 6.84 -23.73 11.42
C ALA A 437 8.18 -22.96 11.54
N MET A 438 8.16 -21.62 11.40
CA MET A 438 9.35 -20.78 11.52
C MET A 438 9.94 -20.79 12.93
N SER A 439 9.07 -20.80 13.95
CA SER A 439 9.49 -20.90 15.35
C SER A 439 9.91 -22.33 15.78
N GLY A 440 9.74 -23.34 14.92
CA GLY A 440 10.03 -24.73 15.22
C GLY A 440 9.03 -25.43 16.17
N GLN A 441 7.87 -24.81 16.42
CA GLN A 441 6.80 -25.41 17.23
C GLN A 441 6.15 -26.61 16.52
N GLN A 442 6.13 -26.59 15.20
CA GLN A 442 5.59 -27.67 14.36
C GLN A 442 6.52 -27.93 13.18
N SER A 443 6.47 -29.13 12.61
CA SER A 443 7.06 -29.38 11.29
C SER A 443 6.28 -28.56 10.23
N VAL A 444 6.93 -28.26 9.11
CA VAL A 444 6.27 -27.56 8.00
C VAL A 444 5.06 -28.34 7.51
N GLU A 445 5.17 -29.67 7.40
CA GLU A 445 4.12 -30.56 6.96
C GLU A 445 2.92 -30.54 7.92
N ASP A 446 3.15 -30.67 9.22
CA ASP A 446 2.08 -30.69 10.21
C ASP A 446 1.36 -29.33 10.26
N ALA A 447 2.12 -28.23 10.23
CA ALA A 447 1.59 -26.87 10.23
C ALA A 447 0.68 -26.65 9.01
N LEU A 448 1.16 -26.99 7.79
CA LEU A 448 0.37 -26.80 6.57
C LEU A 448 -0.80 -27.78 6.44
N ASN A 449 -0.67 -29.00 6.94
CA ASN A 449 -1.80 -29.94 7.00
C ASN A 449 -2.90 -29.41 7.94
N GLY A 450 -2.53 -28.87 9.07
CA GLY A 450 -3.45 -28.21 9.99
C GLY A 450 -4.14 -26.98 9.37
N ALA A 451 -3.39 -26.15 8.66
CA ALA A 451 -3.93 -25.00 7.94
C ALA A 451 -4.88 -25.44 6.81
N GLN A 452 -4.50 -26.44 6.03
CA GLN A 452 -5.36 -27.03 4.98
C GLN A 452 -6.71 -27.44 5.55
N ALA A 453 -6.72 -28.19 6.66
CA ALA A 453 -7.97 -28.64 7.30
C ALA A 453 -8.85 -27.45 7.72
N LYS A 454 -8.26 -26.39 8.29
CA LYS A 454 -8.99 -25.18 8.70
C LYS A 454 -9.55 -24.42 7.50
N VAL A 455 -8.79 -24.28 6.40
CA VAL A 455 -9.25 -23.60 5.18
C VAL A 455 -10.36 -24.44 4.50
N VAL A 456 -10.25 -25.76 4.46
CA VAL A 456 -11.32 -26.66 3.99
C VAL A 456 -12.59 -26.44 4.81
N ALA A 457 -12.50 -26.41 6.14
CA ALA A 457 -13.65 -26.17 7.01
C ALA A 457 -14.27 -24.77 6.77
N LEU A 458 -13.45 -23.74 6.56
CA LEU A 458 -13.90 -22.41 6.19
C LEU A 458 -14.67 -22.45 4.86
N PHE A 459 -14.12 -23.08 3.83
CA PHE A 459 -14.71 -23.13 2.49
C PHE A 459 -16.02 -23.94 2.46
N LYS A 460 -16.09 -25.05 3.22
CA LYS A 460 -17.34 -25.82 3.41
C LYS A 460 -18.43 -24.97 4.08
N ARG A 461 -18.09 -24.27 5.17
CA ARG A 461 -19.04 -23.39 5.89
C ARG A 461 -19.56 -22.26 4.98
N GLN A 462 -18.76 -21.79 4.04
CA GLN A 462 -19.15 -20.74 3.09
C GLN A 462 -19.81 -21.28 1.82
N GLY A 463 -19.90 -22.61 1.67
CA GLY A 463 -20.54 -23.25 0.52
C GLY A 463 -19.73 -23.23 -0.78
N TYR A 464 -18.43 -22.98 -0.71
CA TYR A 464 -17.53 -23.01 -1.88
C TYR A 464 -17.23 -24.44 -2.33
N ILE A 465 -17.17 -25.37 -1.39
CA ILE A 465 -16.95 -26.80 -1.61
C ILE A 465 -17.90 -27.63 -0.76
N LYS A 466 -18.15 -28.92 -1.16
CA LYS A 466 -18.98 -29.87 -0.46
C LYS A 466 -18.28 -30.53 0.74
#